data_7413c5338d89657f5f47b82667661686
#
_entry.id   7413c5338d89657f5f47b82667661686
#
_cell.length_a   1.000
_cell.length_b   1.000
_cell.length_c   1.000
_cell.angle_alpha   90.00
_cell.angle_beta   90.00
_cell.angle_gamma   90.00
#
_symmetry.space_group_name_H-M   'P 1'
#
loop_
_entity.id
_entity.type
_entity.pdbx_description
1 polymer ?
#
loop_
_entity_poly.entity_id
_entity_poly.type
_entity_poly.pdbx_seq_one_letter_code
_entity_poly.pdbx_strand_id
1 'polypeptide(L)'
;MGAQPRDGAMAGEGSSGAPGASGQVAATGPAPTAPVPGERDRFIDFVRAFSLLVVVAWHWVFTIIVWRHDGPHATNPIGFTRGLFIATWLFQVMPLFFFVGGFAHTEAWEAGHERGRFRTTFAFAWYRVKHLARPALILAVGWWLLGTVAVFLWNVDGVPRAVRLILSPLWFIIVYLILIALFPLTYWLHRRFGALVIVWGVGVAVLLDVARFAHHVSWAGWVNFFVVWGTCHQLGYFWEDLVAAGRRLAWGMMWTGLFLLAGLVGSRLYPGSMVGVPGDKFSNMAPPTICILALLMFQAGVALLLRPWVLERLETSKRWATTSEVINRFSLPLFLFHSTGMALYAAFGYFVMHNQQVRRPDAEWWLTRPIAFLGPLLFTLPIIFLLGRSYVKKPPASPTSGPPVASGPTTPTPA
;
A
#
# COMPACT_ATOMS: atom_id res chain seq x y z
N MET A 1 -77.19 20.07 27.67
CA MET A 1 -77.40 21.16 28.61
C MET A 1 -76.05 21.84 28.77
N GLY A 2 -75.74 22.84 28.06
CA GLY A 2 -76.10 24.27 28.16
C GLY A 2 -74.91 24.91 28.81
N ALA A 3 -74.23 25.77 28.28
CA ALA A 3 -74.30 27.01 27.60
C ALA A 3 -72.90 27.73 27.79
N GLN A 4 -72.40 28.29 26.78
CA GLN A 4 -71.59 29.51 26.77
C GLN A 4 -72.39 30.71 27.29
N PRO A 5 -71.89 31.96 27.43
CA PRO A 5 -70.61 32.59 27.03
C PRO A 5 -70.15 33.78 27.92
N ARG A 6 -69.18 34.58 27.35
CA ARG A 6 -68.93 36.06 27.48
C ARG A 6 -67.73 36.51 28.27
N ASP A 7 -66.77 37.04 27.59
CA ASP A 7 -66.40 38.45 27.25
C ASP A 7 -65.79 39.24 28.40
N GLY A 8 -64.67 39.88 28.12
CA GLY A 8 -64.19 41.00 28.87
C GLY A 8 -62.72 41.37 28.67
N ALA A 9 -62.51 42.29 27.79
CA ALA A 9 -61.29 42.97 27.38
C ALA A 9 -60.60 43.76 28.53
N MET A 10 -59.36 44.11 28.18
CA MET A 10 -58.59 45.34 28.44
C MET A 10 -57.24 45.17 29.12
N ALA A 11 -56.20 45.42 28.32
CA ALA A 11 -55.10 46.37 28.43
C ALA A 11 -54.35 46.55 29.77
N GLY A 12 -53.01 46.46 29.66
CA GLY A 12 -52.07 46.95 30.67
C GLY A 12 -50.62 46.71 30.26
N GLU A 13 -49.97 47.72 29.80
CA GLU A 13 -48.58 47.85 29.49
C GLU A 13 -47.65 47.54 30.66
N GLY A 14 -46.41 47.02 30.35
CA GLY A 14 -45.36 46.93 31.37
C GLY A 14 -44.11 46.29 30.85
N SER A 15 -43.20 47.08 30.32
CA SER A 15 -41.82 46.77 29.91
C SER A 15 -41.02 46.18 31.04
N SER A 16 -40.12 45.25 30.75
CA SER A 16 -38.66 45.35 30.94
C SER A 16 -37.89 44.01 30.82
N GLY A 17 -36.81 43.99 30.05
CA GLY A 17 -35.57 43.37 30.43
C GLY A 17 -35.34 41.93 29.98
N ALA A 18 -34.84 41.74 28.81
CA ALA A 18 -34.00 40.56 28.47
C ALA A 18 -32.66 40.62 29.20
N PRO A 19 -32.00 39.48 29.43
CA PRO A 19 -30.73 39.33 28.71
C PRO A 19 -30.66 38.01 27.94
N GLY A 20 -30.12 38.15 26.71
CA GLY A 20 -29.89 37.10 25.76
C GLY A 20 -28.94 36.02 26.22
N ALA A 21 -29.39 34.79 26.10
CA ALA A 21 -28.50 33.64 26.04
C ALA A 21 -28.03 33.49 24.57
N SER A 22 -26.83 34.00 24.33
CA SER A 22 -26.09 33.73 23.09
C SER A 22 -25.69 32.26 23.08
N GLY A 23 -26.52 31.41 22.46
CA GLY A 23 -26.18 30.08 22.07
C GLY A 23 -25.03 30.16 21.04
N GLN A 24 -23.80 29.89 21.47
CA GLN A 24 -22.70 29.60 20.56
C GLN A 24 -23.08 28.35 19.76
N VAL A 25 -23.52 28.57 18.52
CA VAL A 25 -23.54 27.53 17.48
C VAL A 25 -22.08 27.14 17.27
N ALA A 26 -21.71 25.97 17.77
CA ALA A 26 -20.43 25.37 17.45
C ALA A 26 -20.36 25.28 15.92
N ALA A 27 -19.43 26.03 15.34
CA ALA A 27 -19.12 25.95 13.92
C ALA A 27 -18.66 24.50 13.64
N THR A 28 -19.57 23.70 13.10
CA THR A 28 -19.23 22.43 12.45
C THR A 28 -18.38 22.81 11.26
N GLY A 29 -17.06 22.58 11.38
CA GLY A 29 -16.16 22.72 10.24
C GLY A 29 -16.70 21.95 9.03
N PRO A 30 -16.40 22.38 7.81
CA PRO A 30 -16.93 21.76 6.61
C PRO A 30 -16.61 20.25 6.65
N ALA A 31 -17.64 19.43 6.41
CA ALA A 31 -17.49 18.01 6.25
C ALA A 31 -16.42 17.75 5.15
N PRO A 32 -15.56 16.71 5.30
CA PRO A 32 -14.57 16.39 4.27
C PRO A 32 -15.31 16.19 2.94
N THR A 33 -15.02 17.05 1.97
CA THR A 33 -15.61 16.95 0.63
C THR A 33 -15.22 15.59 0.04
N ALA A 34 -16.22 14.85 -0.44
CA ALA A 34 -15.97 13.66 -1.23
C ALA A 34 -15.10 14.03 -2.45
N PRO A 35 -14.15 13.16 -2.89
CA PRO A 35 -13.33 13.42 -4.05
C PRO A 35 -14.21 13.74 -5.26
N VAL A 36 -13.88 14.81 -5.98
CA VAL A 36 -14.56 15.12 -7.25
C VAL A 36 -14.21 13.98 -8.24
N PRO A 37 -15.19 13.35 -8.91
CA PRO A 37 -14.91 12.28 -9.86
C PRO A 37 -13.90 12.74 -10.92
N GLY A 38 -12.76 12.01 -11.03
CA GLY A 38 -11.67 12.34 -11.97
C GLY A 38 -10.52 13.16 -11.38
N GLU A 39 -10.60 13.64 -10.15
CA GLU A 39 -9.47 14.22 -9.42
C GLU A 39 -8.69 13.12 -8.71
N ARG A 40 -7.38 13.07 -8.98
CA ARG A 40 -6.48 12.04 -8.43
C ARG A 40 -6.44 12.10 -6.90
N ASP A 41 -6.82 11.03 -6.21
CA ASP A 41 -6.77 10.98 -4.74
C ASP A 41 -5.31 11.04 -4.24
N ARG A 42 -4.91 12.20 -3.71
CA ARG A 42 -3.56 12.47 -3.19
C ARG A 42 -3.22 11.58 -2.00
N PHE A 43 -4.21 11.15 -1.23
CA PHE A 43 -3.99 10.24 -0.11
C PHE A 43 -3.60 8.84 -0.59
N ILE A 44 -4.26 8.32 -1.62
CA ILE A 44 -3.93 7.01 -2.22
C ILE A 44 -2.50 7.01 -2.78
N ASP A 45 -2.10 8.10 -3.45
CA ASP A 45 -0.73 8.24 -3.93
C ASP A 45 0.27 8.28 -2.77
N PHE A 46 -0.06 8.97 -1.68
CA PHE A 46 0.75 8.99 -0.47
C PHE A 46 0.87 7.59 0.16
N VAL A 47 -0.23 6.86 0.34
CA VAL A 47 -0.22 5.51 0.93
C VAL A 47 0.60 4.54 0.07
N ARG A 48 0.51 4.63 -1.25
CA ARG A 48 1.33 3.81 -2.17
C ARG A 48 2.81 4.12 -2.01
N ALA A 49 3.17 5.40 -2.01
CA ALA A 49 4.55 5.85 -1.85
C ALA A 49 5.11 5.43 -0.48
N PHE A 50 4.34 5.66 0.58
CA PHE A 50 4.69 5.28 1.94
C PHE A 50 4.87 3.76 2.08
N SER A 51 3.92 2.97 1.60
CA SER A 51 4.00 1.50 1.66
C SER A 51 5.26 0.99 0.98
N LEU A 52 5.61 1.53 -0.17
CA LEU A 52 6.78 1.12 -0.90
C LEU A 52 8.08 1.52 -0.20
N LEU A 53 8.11 2.72 0.39
CA LEU A 53 9.25 3.16 1.21
C LEU A 53 9.44 2.26 2.44
N VAL A 54 8.34 1.88 3.11
CA VAL A 54 8.37 0.95 4.25
C VAL A 54 8.94 -0.41 3.82
N VAL A 55 8.53 -0.95 2.67
CA VAL A 55 9.09 -2.22 2.15
C VAL A 55 10.59 -2.12 1.92
N VAL A 56 11.04 -1.06 1.27
CA VAL A 56 12.48 -0.83 1.00
C VAL A 56 13.26 -0.67 2.30
N ALA A 57 12.76 0.19 3.20
CA ALA A 57 13.40 0.41 4.50
C ALA A 57 13.47 -0.87 5.33
N TRP A 58 12.38 -1.68 5.31
CA TRP A 58 12.36 -2.97 5.99
C TRP A 58 13.44 -3.91 5.46
N HIS A 59 13.57 -4.05 4.15
CA HIS A 59 14.61 -4.89 3.56
C HIS A 59 16.02 -4.39 3.91
N TRP A 60 16.28 -3.09 3.86
CA TRP A 60 17.61 -2.55 4.13
C TRP A 60 18.00 -2.60 5.61
N VAL A 61 17.04 -2.35 6.51
CA VAL A 61 17.32 -2.27 7.96
C VAL A 61 17.29 -3.64 8.61
N PHE A 62 16.35 -4.51 8.21
CA PHE A 62 16.10 -5.78 8.91
C PHE A 62 16.66 -7.02 8.22
N THR A 63 17.20 -6.93 7.00
CA THR A 63 17.86 -8.08 6.38
C THR A 63 19.26 -8.25 6.96
N ILE A 64 19.54 -9.45 7.44
CA ILE A 64 20.87 -9.90 7.88
C ILE A 64 21.38 -10.86 6.81
N ILE A 65 22.50 -10.50 6.14
CA ILE A 65 23.14 -11.37 5.14
C ILE A 65 24.33 -12.04 5.81
N VAL A 66 24.28 -13.36 5.89
CA VAL A 66 25.37 -14.20 6.42
C VAL A 66 26.03 -14.93 5.26
N TRP A 67 27.32 -14.70 5.08
CA TRP A 67 28.11 -15.39 4.06
C TRP A 67 28.52 -16.77 4.56
N ARG A 68 28.28 -17.79 3.75
CA ARG A 68 28.70 -19.18 3.97
C ARG A 68 29.50 -19.66 2.76
N HIS A 69 30.07 -20.87 2.84
CA HIS A 69 30.83 -21.48 1.73
C HIS A 69 29.98 -21.61 0.41
N ASP A 70 28.67 -21.78 0.53
CA ASP A 70 27.73 -21.90 -0.59
C ASP A 70 27.08 -20.55 -0.99
N GLY A 71 27.57 -19.43 -0.46
CA GLY A 71 27.16 -18.06 -0.80
C GLY A 71 26.34 -17.34 0.28
N PRO A 72 25.71 -16.21 -0.08
CA PRO A 72 24.98 -15.38 0.87
C PRO A 72 23.65 -16.00 1.28
N HIS A 73 23.35 -15.95 2.59
CA HIS A 73 22.09 -16.36 3.18
C HIS A 73 21.43 -15.18 3.87
N ALA A 74 20.15 -14.94 3.58
CA ALA A 74 19.38 -13.90 4.23
C ALA A 74 18.60 -14.45 5.43
N THR A 75 18.61 -13.70 6.51
CA THR A 75 17.75 -13.90 7.68
C THR A 75 17.26 -12.53 8.19
N ASN A 76 16.47 -12.50 9.25
CA ASN A 76 15.97 -11.28 9.86
C ASN A 76 15.95 -11.38 11.39
N PRO A 77 15.92 -10.25 12.13
CA PRO A 77 16.00 -10.24 13.58
C PRO A 77 14.74 -10.77 14.28
N ILE A 78 13.62 -10.95 13.57
CA ILE A 78 12.35 -11.40 14.16
C ILE A 78 12.51 -12.80 14.77
N GLY A 79 13.28 -13.68 14.10
CA GLY A 79 13.55 -15.04 14.61
C GLY A 79 14.41 -15.08 15.86
N PHE A 80 15.06 -13.97 16.23
CA PHE A 80 16.01 -13.90 17.35
C PHE A 80 15.54 -12.98 18.49
N THR A 81 14.61 -12.06 18.21
CA THR A 81 14.19 -11.03 19.18
C THR A 81 12.75 -11.26 19.58
N ARG A 82 12.55 -11.63 20.85
CA ARG A 82 11.21 -11.92 21.39
C ARG A 82 10.31 -10.70 21.28
N GLY A 83 9.08 -10.88 20.76
CA GLY A 83 8.08 -9.83 20.64
C GLY A 83 8.26 -8.90 19.42
N LEU A 84 9.40 -8.96 18.71
CA LEU A 84 9.64 -8.10 17.53
C LEU A 84 8.65 -8.40 16.39
N PHE A 85 8.01 -9.56 16.38
CA PHE A 85 6.97 -9.91 15.41
C PHE A 85 5.80 -8.91 15.41
N ILE A 86 5.53 -8.22 16.55
CA ILE A 86 4.47 -7.20 16.63
C ILE A 86 4.76 -6.03 15.66
N ALA A 87 6.03 -5.70 15.41
CA ALA A 87 6.40 -4.70 14.44
C ALA A 87 5.90 -5.07 13.02
N THR A 88 5.76 -6.35 12.71
CA THR A 88 5.22 -6.81 11.42
C THR A 88 3.73 -6.50 11.25
N TRP A 89 2.98 -6.27 12.34
CA TRP A 89 1.58 -5.89 12.27
C TRP A 89 1.41 -4.43 11.80
N LEU A 90 2.44 -3.60 12.02
CA LEU A 90 2.45 -2.21 11.54
C LEU A 90 3.14 -2.10 10.17
N PHE A 91 4.26 -2.79 9.99
CA PHE A 91 5.14 -2.59 8.84
C PHE A 91 4.98 -3.62 7.73
N GLN A 92 4.15 -4.65 7.90
CA GLN A 92 3.74 -5.50 6.78
C GLN A 92 2.64 -4.80 5.97
N VAL A 93 3.04 -3.88 5.14
CA VAL A 93 2.16 -2.97 4.39
C VAL A 93 1.67 -3.53 3.06
N MET A 94 2.00 -4.79 2.73
CA MET A 94 1.59 -5.38 1.45
C MET A 94 0.07 -5.50 1.30
N PRO A 95 -0.71 -5.90 2.35
CA PRO A 95 -2.16 -5.92 2.25
C PRO A 95 -2.73 -4.54 1.91
N LEU A 96 -2.22 -3.50 2.57
CA LEU A 96 -2.61 -2.11 2.33
C LEU A 96 -2.22 -1.65 0.92
N PHE A 97 -1.05 -2.07 0.41
CA PHE A 97 -0.63 -1.75 -0.95
C PHE A 97 -1.55 -2.38 -2.01
N PHE A 98 -1.94 -3.65 -1.84
CA PHE A 98 -2.90 -4.29 -2.75
C PHE A 98 -4.28 -3.63 -2.67
N PHE A 99 -4.72 -3.25 -1.49
CA PHE A 99 -5.96 -2.52 -1.27
C PHE A 99 -6.00 -1.19 -2.04
N VAL A 100 -5.01 -0.32 -1.84
CA VAL A 100 -4.97 0.96 -2.57
C VAL A 100 -4.68 0.75 -4.06
N GLY A 101 -4.05 -0.37 -4.43
CA GLY A 101 -3.88 -0.80 -5.81
C GLY A 101 -5.20 -1.12 -6.49
N GLY A 102 -6.13 -1.75 -5.76
CA GLY A 102 -7.47 -2.04 -6.23
C GLY A 102 -8.23 -0.77 -6.63
N PHE A 103 -8.30 0.21 -5.73
CA PHE A 103 -8.89 1.51 -6.03
C PHE A 103 -8.23 2.19 -7.23
N ALA A 104 -6.89 2.27 -7.23
CA ALA A 104 -6.18 2.91 -8.33
C ALA A 104 -6.39 2.22 -9.70
N HIS A 105 -6.80 0.95 -9.73
CA HIS A 105 -7.16 0.26 -10.97
C HIS A 105 -8.58 0.59 -11.41
N THR A 106 -9.55 0.66 -10.51
CA THR A 106 -10.93 1.05 -10.84
C THR A 106 -10.96 2.49 -11.33
N GLU A 107 -10.37 3.42 -10.60
CA GLU A 107 -10.25 4.83 -10.97
C GLU A 107 -9.58 5.00 -12.37
N ALA A 108 -8.44 4.33 -12.58
CA ALA A 108 -7.72 4.43 -13.85
C ALA A 108 -8.48 3.77 -15.01
N TRP A 109 -9.27 2.73 -14.76
CA TRP A 109 -10.14 2.12 -15.74
C TRP A 109 -11.30 3.05 -16.10
N GLU A 110 -12.03 3.56 -15.12
CA GLU A 110 -13.22 4.40 -15.32
C GLU A 110 -12.82 5.69 -16.05
N ALA A 111 -11.83 6.41 -15.56
CA ALA A 111 -11.31 7.61 -16.22
C ALA A 111 -10.74 7.33 -17.63
N GLY A 112 -10.15 6.16 -17.86
CA GLY A 112 -9.64 5.78 -19.18
C GLY A 112 -10.76 5.38 -20.16
N HIS A 113 -11.82 4.76 -19.66
CA HIS A 113 -12.99 4.36 -20.44
C HIS A 113 -13.82 5.58 -20.86
N GLU A 114 -14.11 6.49 -19.95
CA GLU A 114 -14.81 7.75 -20.21
C GLU A 114 -14.12 8.61 -21.26
N ARG A 115 -12.78 8.65 -21.22
CA ARG A 115 -11.97 9.37 -22.23
C ARG A 115 -11.80 8.60 -23.55
N GLY A 116 -12.47 7.47 -23.73
CA GLY A 116 -12.37 6.63 -24.92
C GLY A 116 -11.04 5.92 -25.13
N ARG A 117 -10.15 5.93 -24.12
CA ARG A 117 -8.82 5.31 -24.23
C ARG A 117 -8.87 3.77 -24.21
N PHE A 118 -9.78 3.21 -23.44
CA PHE A 118 -9.98 1.76 -23.33
C PHE A 118 -11.44 1.41 -23.61
N ARG A 119 -11.66 0.53 -24.60
CA ARG A 119 -13.01 0.03 -24.93
C ARG A 119 -13.46 -1.11 -24.02
N THR A 120 -12.52 -1.93 -23.53
CA THR A 120 -12.80 -3.10 -22.69
C THR A 120 -11.84 -3.17 -21.51
N THR A 121 -12.31 -3.77 -20.41
CA THR A 121 -11.49 -4.04 -19.22
C THR A 121 -10.28 -4.92 -19.55
N PHE A 122 -10.41 -5.82 -20.53
CA PHE A 122 -9.30 -6.65 -21.01
C PHE A 122 -8.21 -5.81 -21.68
N ALA A 123 -8.55 -4.86 -22.54
CA ALA A 123 -7.58 -3.96 -23.17
C ALA A 123 -6.84 -3.11 -22.14
N PHE A 124 -7.54 -2.62 -21.10
CA PHE A 124 -6.94 -1.94 -19.97
C PHE A 124 -5.97 -2.82 -19.20
N ALA A 125 -6.41 -4.03 -18.78
CA ALA A 125 -5.59 -4.97 -18.05
C ALA A 125 -4.31 -5.33 -18.81
N TRP A 126 -4.44 -5.66 -20.10
CA TRP A 126 -3.31 -5.98 -20.98
C TRP A 126 -2.30 -4.81 -21.11
N TYR A 127 -2.82 -3.59 -21.28
CA TYR A 127 -1.97 -2.40 -21.29
C TYR A 127 -1.17 -2.25 -19.99
N ARG A 128 -1.84 -2.41 -18.83
CA ARG A 128 -1.19 -2.29 -17.51
C ARG A 128 -0.17 -3.40 -17.26
N VAL A 129 -0.51 -4.65 -17.60
CA VAL A 129 0.40 -5.80 -17.48
C VAL A 129 1.66 -5.56 -18.28
N LYS A 130 1.57 -5.19 -19.55
CA LYS A 130 2.76 -4.92 -20.39
C LYS A 130 3.68 -3.84 -19.80
N HIS A 131 3.09 -2.76 -19.29
CA HIS A 131 3.88 -1.65 -18.76
C HIS A 131 4.62 -1.98 -17.47
N LEU A 132 4.04 -2.84 -16.61
CA LEU A 132 4.67 -3.25 -15.36
C LEU A 132 5.59 -4.46 -15.53
N ALA A 133 5.22 -5.42 -16.39
CA ALA A 133 6.01 -6.63 -16.61
C ALA A 133 7.35 -6.35 -17.30
N ARG A 134 7.37 -5.42 -18.26
CA ARG A 134 8.57 -5.12 -19.05
C ARG A 134 9.80 -4.77 -18.19
N PRO A 135 9.75 -3.79 -17.25
CA PRO A 135 10.90 -3.47 -16.43
C PRO A 135 11.31 -4.60 -15.48
N ALA A 136 10.33 -5.34 -14.94
CA ALA A 136 10.60 -6.48 -14.07
C ALA A 136 11.29 -7.64 -14.81
N LEU A 137 10.85 -7.92 -16.04
CA LEU A 137 11.47 -8.93 -16.91
C LEU A 137 12.89 -8.54 -17.31
N ILE A 138 13.12 -7.27 -17.67
CA ILE A 138 14.47 -6.78 -18.01
C ILE A 138 15.41 -6.96 -16.82
N LEU A 139 14.97 -6.63 -15.60
CA LEU A 139 15.75 -6.83 -14.39
C LEU A 139 16.02 -8.32 -14.14
N ALA A 140 14.99 -9.16 -14.23
CA ALA A 140 15.12 -10.60 -13.98
C ALA A 140 16.05 -11.28 -14.99
N VAL A 141 15.87 -11.01 -16.26
CA VAL A 141 16.72 -11.55 -17.35
C VAL A 141 18.14 -11.02 -17.24
N GLY A 142 18.32 -9.73 -16.94
CA GLY A 142 19.64 -9.11 -16.75
C GLY A 142 20.41 -9.79 -15.62
N TRP A 143 19.82 -9.99 -14.46
CA TRP A 143 20.46 -10.70 -13.34
C TRP A 143 20.68 -12.18 -13.61
N TRP A 144 19.76 -12.85 -14.31
CA TRP A 144 19.92 -14.24 -14.71
C TRP A 144 21.12 -14.40 -15.66
N LEU A 145 21.24 -13.54 -16.69
CA LEU A 145 22.35 -13.55 -17.63
C LEU A 145 23.68 -13.24 -16.93
N LEU A 146 23.74 -12.17 -16.13
CA LEU A 146 24.94 -11.81 -15.38
C LEU A 146 25.39 -12.93 -14.44
N GLY A 147 24.44 -13.56 -13.74
CA GLY A 147 24.72 -14.69 -12.87
C GLY A 147 25.23 -15.92 -13.64
N THR A 148 24.63 -16.23 -14.78
CA THR A 148 25.06 -17.35 -15.65
C THR A 148 26.48 -17.10 -16.17
N VAL A 149 26.78 -15.91 -16.68
CA VAL A 149 28.10 -15.53 -17.16
C VAL A 149 29.12 -15.59 -16.02
N ALA A 150 28.79 -15.10 -14.83
CA ALA A 150 29.72 -15.16 -13.69
C ALA A 150 30.04 -16.59 -13.26
N VAL A 151 29.07 -17.49 -13.25
CA VAL A 151 29.31 -18.90 -12.96
C VAL A 151 30.17 -19.56 -14.09
N PHE A 152 29.84 -19.28 -15.34
CA PHE A 152 30.51 -19.91 -16.48
C PHE A 152 31.98 -19.45 -16.64
N LEU A 153 32.25 -18.13 -16.49
CA LEU A 153 33.59 -17.59 -16.70
C LEU A 153 34.51 -17.69 -15.49
N TRP A 154 33.99 -17.57 -14.29
CA TRP A 154 34.81 -17.47 -13.07
C TRP A 154 34.55 -18.59 -12.06
N ASN A 155 33.60 -19.50 -12.32
CA ASN A 155 33.23 -20.62 -11.43
C ASN A 155 32.98 -20.14 -9.96
N VAL A 156 32.30 -19.00 -9.81
CA VAL A 156 32.07 -18.41 -8.50
C VAL A 156 30.89 -19.10 -7.81
N ASP A 157 31.19 -19.85 -6.77
CA ASP A 157 30.18 -20.46 -5.92
C ASP A 157 29.31 -19.39 -5.23
N GLY A 158 28.02 -19.70 -5.05
CA GLY A 158 27.09 -18.81 -4.36
C GLY A 158 26.42 -17.74 -5.22
N VAL A 159 26.89 -17.49 -6.48
CA VAL A 159 26.25 -16.55 -7.42
C VAL A 159 24.77 -16.88 -7.67
N PRO A 160 24.37 -18.15 -7.91
CA PRO A 160 22.96 -18.48 -8.11
C PRO A 160 22.08 -18.14 -6.89
N ARG A 161 22.65 -18.22 -5.68
CA ARG A 161 21.95 -17.86 -4.44
C ARG A 161 21.84 -16.33 -4.32
N ALA A 162 22.89 -15.60 -4.62
CA ALA A 162 22.87 -14.13 -4.64
C ALA A 162 21.81 -13.60 -5.62
N VAL A 163 21.76 -14.14 -6.84
CA VAL A 163 20.74 -13.78 -7.84
C VAL A 163 19.33 -14.08 -7.34
N ARG A 164 19.09 -15.24 -6.72
CA ARG A 164 17.77 -15.55 -6.11
C ARG A 164 17.40 -14.57 -5.01
N LEU A 165 18.32 -14.15 -4.16
CA LEU A 165 18.07 -13.16 -3.12
C LEU A 165 17.73 -11.79 -3.71
N ILE A 166 18.45 -11.36 -4.75
CA ILE A 166 18.19 -10.09 -5.44
C ILE A 166 16.82 -10.08 -6.09
N LEU A 167 16.41 -11.19 -6.71
CA LEU A 167 15.15 -11.33 -7.41
C LEU A 167 13.99 -11.70 -6.51
N SER A 168 14.25 -12.08 -5.25
CA SER A 168 13.20 -12.54 -4.33
C SER A 168 12.04 -11.55 -4.17
N PRO A 169 12.22 -10.20 -4.10
CA PRO A 169 11.08 -9.29 -3.97
C PRO A 169 10.18 -9.19 -5.20
N LEU A 170 10.61 -9.72 -6.36
CA LEU A 170 9.77 -9.72 -7.57
C LEU A 170 8.51 -10.58 -7.44
N TRP A 171 8.44 -11.48 -6.43
CA TRP A 171 7.21 -12.24 -6.15
C TRP A 171 5.99 -11.31 -6.04
N PHE A 172 6.17 -10.15 -5.42
CA PHE A 172 5.12 -9.15 -5.26
C PHE A 172 4.63 -8.61 -6.62
N ILE A 173 5.57 -8.28 -7.54
CA ILE A 173 5.19 -7.82 -8.89
C ILE A 173 4.44 -8.91 -9.63
N ILE A 174 4.85 -10.19 -9.49
CA ILE A 174 4.17 -11.32 -10.13
C ILE A 174 2.71 -11.40 -9.66
N VAL A 175 2.47 -11.34 -8.34
CA VAL A 175 1.11 -11.32 -7.79
C VAL A 175 0.32 -10.12 -8.30
N TYR A 176 0.93 -8.94 -8.28
CA TYR A 176 0.28 -7.72 -8.73
C TYR A 176 -0.09 -7.78 -10.22
N LEU A 177 0.78 -8.35 -11.06
CA LEU A 177 0.50 -8.59 -12.48
C LEU A 177 -0.68 -9.56 -12.68
N ILE A 178 -0.76 -10.62 -11.87
CA ILE A 178 -1.86 -11.58 -11.91
C ILE A 178 -3.18 -10.89 -11.50
N LEU A 179 -3.16 -10.07 -10.44
CA LEU A 179 -4.34 -9.31 -10.02
C LEU A 179 -4.80 -8.32 -11.09
N ILE A 180 -3.87 -7.67 -11.80
CA ILE A 180 -4.19 -6.81 -12.94
C ILE A 180 -4.77 -7.64 -14.10
N ALA A 181 -4.20 -8.80 -14.39
CA ALA A 181 -4.72 -9.68 -15.45
C ALA A 181 -6.14 -10.19 -15.12
N LEU A 182 -6.42 -10.43 -13.84
CA LEU A 182 -7.75 -10.83 -13.34
C LEU A 182 -8.73 -9.64 -13.20
N PHE A 183 -8.30 -8.40 -13.43
CA PHE A 183 -9.15 -7.22 -13.29
C PHE A 183 -10.49 -7.31 -14.05
N PRO A 184 -10.56 -7.81 -15.29
CA PRO A 184 -11.84 -7.95 -15.99
C PRO A 184 -12.84 -8.82 -15.22
N LEU A 185 -12.40 -9.92 -14.64
CA LEU A 185 -13.21 -10.83 -13.85
C LEU A 185 -13.61 -10.19 -12.51
N THR A 186 -12.63 -9.63 -11.78
CA THR A 186 -12.85 -9.07 -10.43
C THR A 186 -13.72 -7.81 -10.50
N TYR A 187 -13.59 -6.99 -11.55
CA TYR A 187 -14.45 -5.84 -11.79
C TYR A 187 -15.88 -6.25 -12.15
N TRP A 188 -16.05 -7.28 -12.99
CA TRP A 188 -17.36 -7.85 -13.31
C TRP A 188 -18.05 -8.41 -12.05
N LEU A 189 -17.31 -9.19 -11.21
CA LEU A 189 -17.82 -9.70 -9.93
C LEU A 189 -18.26 -8.56 -9.01
N HIS A 190 -17.44 -7.51 -8.89
CA HIS A 190 -17.76 -6.33 -8.09
C HIS A 190 -19.06 -5.67 -8.56
N ARG A 191 -19.21 -5.42 -9.86
CA ARG A 191 -20.40 -4.79 -10.45
C ARG A 191 -21.65 -5.65 -10.32
N ARG A 192 -21.51 -6.98 -10.30
CA ARG A 192 -22.63 -7.94 -10.28
C ARG A 192 -23.09 -8.30 -8.87
N PHE A 193 -22.16 -8.43 -7.93
CA PHE A 193 -22.41 -8.97 -6.58
C PHE A 193 -22.02 -8.02 -5.45
N GLY A 194 -21.39 -6.89 -5.73
CA GLY A 194 -21.02 -5.90 -4.72
C GLY A 194 -20.19 -6.50 -3.58
N ALA A 195 -20.56 -6.18 -2.34
CA ALA A 195 -19.84 -6.60 -1.13
C ALA A 195 -19.82 -8.12 -0.88
N LEU A 196 -20.74 -8.89 -1.49
CA LEU A 196 -20.75 -10.35 -1.37
C LEU A 196 -19.45 -10.99 -1.85
N VAL A 197 -18.75 -10.37 -2.81
CA VAL A 197 -17.46 -10.85 -3.30
C VAL A 197 -16.41 -10.87 -2.18
N ILE A 198 -16.43 -9.87 -1.29
CA ILE A 198 -15.54 -9.83 -0.12
C ILE A 198 -15.89 -10.95 0.86
N VAL A 199 -17.19 -11.15 1.14
CA VAL A 199 -17.66 -12.23 2.02
C VAL A 199 -17.23 -13.60 1.48
N TRP A 200 -17.38 -13.83 0.18
CA TRP A 200 -16.92 -15.06 -0.48
C TRP A 200 -15.41 -15.21 -0.41
N GLY A 201 -14.66 -14.15 -0.68
CA GLY A 201 -13.19 -14.15 -0.57
C GLY A 201 -12.71 -14.53 0.82
N VAL A 202 -13.29 -13.93 1.87
CA VAL A 202 -12.99 -14.29 3.27
C VAL A 202 -13.40 -15.73 3.58
N GLY A 203 -14.61 -16.14 3.19
CA GLY A 203 -15.09 -17.51 3.42
C GLY A 203 -14.21 -18.57 2.75
N VAL A 204 -13.84 -18.35 1.49
CA VAL A 204 -12.94 -19.27 0.75
C VAL A 204 -11.55 -19.27 1.39
N ALA A 205 -11.02 -18.14 1.82
CA ALA A 205 -9.73 -18.08 2.51
C ALA A 205 -9.72 -18.90 3.80
N VAL A 206 -10.78 -18.80 4.60
CA VAL A 206 -10.94 -19.63 5.82
C VAL A 206 -11.02 -21.12 5.47
N LEU A 207 -11.83 -21.51 4.50
CA LEU A 207 -11.96 -22.91 4.07
C LEU A 207 -10.63 -23.50 3.58
N LEU A 208 -9.86 -22.70 2.84
CA LEU A 208 -8.53 -23.11 2.36
C LEU A 208 -7.52 -23.21 3.49
N ASP A 209 -7.56 -22.34 4.50
CA ASP A 209 -6.73 -22.46 5.70
C ASP A 209 -7.10 -23.72 6.49
N VAL A 210 -8.39 -24.02 6.67
CA VAL A 210 -8.86 -25.27 7.32
C VAL A 210 -8.39 -26.49 6.51
N ALA A 211 -8.56 -26.49 5.19
CA ALA A 211 -8.10 -27.59 4.35
C ALA A 211 -6.58 -27.80 4.48
N ARG A 212 -5.80 -26.72 4.55
CA ARG A 212 -4.35 -26.77 4.67
C ARG A 212 -3.89 -27.28 6.05
N PHE A 213 -4.44 -26.72 7.13
CA PHE A 213 -3.93 -26.97 8.48
C PHE A 213 -4.57 -28.17 9.16
N ALA A 214 -5.88 -28.39 8.97
CA ALA A 214 -6.59 -29.53 9.56
C ALA A 214 -6.51 -30.79 8.70
N HIS A 215 -6.53 -30.66 7.38
CA HIS A 215 -6.53 -31.78 6.45
C HIS A 215 -5.24 -31.98 5.66
N HIS A 216 -4.20 -31.17 5.96
CA HIS A 216 -2.87 -31.24 5.33
C HIS A 216 -2.85 -31.15 3.80
N VAL A 217 -3.84 -30.43 3.23
CA VAL A 217 -3.97 -30.21 1.78
C VAL A 217 -3.00 -29.11 1.34
N SER A 218 -1.79 -29.47 0.91
CA SER A 218 -0.71 -28.51 0.63
C SER A 218 -1.00 -27.54 -0.54
N TRP A 219 -1.75 -27.95 -1.55
CA TRP A 219 -2.13 -27.08 -2.66
C TRP A 219 -3.08 -25.95 -2.23
N ALA A 220 -3.87 -26.15 -1.15
CA ALA A 220 -4.80 -25.15 -0.64
C ALA A 220 -4.10 -23.83 -0.31
N GLY A 221 -2.85 -23.88 0.21
CA GLY A 221 -2.05 -22.68 0.44
C GLY A 221 -1.74 -21.89 -0.83
N TRP A 222 -1.48 -22.58 -1.95
CA TRP A 222 -1.20 -21.90 -3.23
C TRP A 222 -2.45 -21.24 -3.82
N VAL A 223 -3.62 -21.85 -3.68
CA VAL A 223 -4.90 -21.23 -4.06
C VAL A 223 -5.17 -20.03 -3.16
N ASN A 224 -4.93 -20.17 -1.85
CA ASN A 224 -5.12 -19.08 -0.89
C ASN A 224 -4.20 -17.89 -1.18
N PHE A 225 -3.06 -18.10 -1.84
CA PHE A 225 -2.20 -17.04 -2.31
C PHE A 225 -2.93 -16.04 -3.22
N PHE A 226 -3.78 -16.53 -4.10
CA PHE A 226 -4.56 -15.68 -5.00
C PHE A 226 -5.83 -15.14 -4.33
N VAL A 227 -6.48 -15.95 -3.50
CA VAL A 227 -7.72 -15.57 -2.82
C VAL A 227 -7.46 -14.44 -1.83
N VAL A 228 -6.47 -14.55 -0.96
CA VAL A 228 -6.17 -13.54 0.07
C VAL A 228 -5.72 -12.22 -0.57
N TRP A 229 -4.73 -12.24 -1.47
CA TRP A 229 -4.28 -11.02 -2.13
C TRP A 229 -5.35 -10.43 -3.06
N GLY A 230 -6.13 -11.29 -3.72
CA GLY A 230 -7.29 -10.88 -4.52
C GLY A 230 -8.35 -10.20 -3.67
N THR A 231 -8.67 -10.71 -2.48
CA THR A 231 -9.62 -10.11 -1.55
C THR A 231 -9.11 -8.74 -1.04
N CYS A 232 -7.80 -8.64 -0.75
CA CYS A 232 -7.19 -7.34 -0.41
C CYS A 232 -7.39 -6.31 -1.53
N HIS A 233 -7.11 -6.71 -2.78
CA HIS A 233 -7.28 -5.86 -3.95
C HIS A 233 -8.74 -5.51 -4.21
N GLN A 234 -9.64 -6.47 -4.08
CA GLN A 234 -11.07 -6.31 -4.27
C GLN A 234 -11.70 -5.35 -3.25
N LEU A 235 -11.25 -5.37 -1.99
CA LEU A 235 -11.72 -4.42 -0.97
C LEU A 235 -11.40 -2.97 -1.38
N GLY A 236 -10.34 -2.73 -2.12
CA GLY A 236 -9.98 -1.42 -2.62
C GLY A 236 -11.01 -0.81 -3.58
N TYR A 237 -11.83 -1.62 -4.25
CA TYR A 237 -12.90 -1.13 -5.13
C TYR A 237 -14.01 -0.41 -4.37
N PHE A 238 -14.08 -0.59 -3.05
CA PHE A 238 -15.03 0.06 -2.15
C PHE A 238 -14.43 1.29 -1.44
N TRP A 239 -13.29 1.81 -1.91
CA TRP A 239 -12.62 2.92 -1.24
C TRP A 239 -13.51 4.11 -0.98
N GLU A 240 -14.27 4.55 -1.98
CA GLU A 240 -15.18 5.70 -1.86
C GLU A 240 -16.31 5.42 -0.86
N ASP A 241 -16.88 4.22 -0.88
CA ASP A 241 -17.90 3.77 0.06
C ASP A 241 -17.36 3.77 1.50
N LEU A 242 -16.12 3.27 1.69
CA LEU A 242 -15.46 3.22 2.99
C LEU A 242 -15.17 4.63 3.53
N VAL A 243 -14.76 5.56 2.66
CA VAL A 243 -14.55 6.97 3.03
C VAL A 243 -15.90 7.62 3.38
N ALA A 244 -16.94 7.41 2.59
CA ALA A 244 -18.27 7.95 2.81
C ALA A 244 -18.93 7.43 4.12
N ALA A 245 -18.67 6.17 4.49
CA ALA A 245 -19.16 5.57 5.74
C ALA A 245 -18.55 6.21 7.01
N GLY A 246 -17.43 6.92 6.88
CA GLY A 246 -16.89 7.82 7.89
C GLY A 246 -16.17 7.14 9.06
N ARG A 247 -15.88 7.94 10.10
CA ARG A 247 -14.98 7.57 11.19
C ARG A 247 -15.46 6.38 12.03
N ARG A 248 -16.77 6.19 12.18
CA ARG A 248 -17.32 5.07 12.98
C ARG A 248 -16.95 3.73 12.35
N LEU A 249 -17.11 3.62 11.03
CA LEU A 249 -16.68 2.41 10.31
C LEU A 249 -15.17 2.23 10.42
N ALA A 250 -14.38 3.27 10.24
CA ALA A 250 -12.92 3.22 10.34
C ALA A 250 -12.43 2.71 11.71
N TRP A 251 -12.99 3.20 12.81
CA TRP A 251 -12.73 2.68 14.16
C TRP A 251 -13.17 1.22 14.31
N GLY A 252 -14.35 0.87 13.79
CA GLY A 252 -14.84 -0.51 13.77
C GLY A 252 -13.89 -1.44 13.06
N MET A 253 -13.44 -1.08 11.85
CA MET A 253 -12.46 -1.85 11.07
C MET A 253 -11.15 -2.01 11.83
N MET A 254 -10.61 -0.90 12.37
CA MET A 254 -9.34 -0.94 13.11
C MET A 254 -9.40 -1.90 14.30
N TRP A 255 -10.36 -1.76 15.17
CA TRP A 255 -10.46 -2.59 16.37
C TRP A 255 -10.83 -4.03 16.05
N THR A 256 -11.78 -4.26 15.15
CA THR A 256 -12.16 -5.63 14.75
C THR A 256 -10.97 -6.34 14.09
N GLY A 257 -10.26 -5.66 13.17
CA GLY A 257 -9.06 -6.23 12.54
C GLY A 257 -7.97 -6.56 13.56
N LEU A 258 -7.70 -5.66 14.51
CA LEU A 258 -6.71 -5.87 15.56
C LEU A 258 -7.08 -7.04 16.49
N PHE A 259 -8.33 -7.10 16.96
CA PHE A 259 -8.80 -8.17 17.85
C PHE A 259 -8.86 -9.53 17.14
N LEU A 260 -9.28 -9.58 15.87
CA LEU A 260 -9.23 -10.79 15.06
C LEU A 260 -7.79 -11.27 14.89
N LEU A 261 -6.87 -10.36 14.54
CA LEU A 261 -5.46 -10.70 14.38
C LEU A 261 -4.86 -11.23 15.70
N ALA A 262 -5.12 -10.53 16.81
CA ALA A 262 -4.65 -10.93 18.12
C ALA A 262 -5.25 -12.29 18.56
N GLY A 263 -6.54 -12.54 18.28
CA GLY A 263 -7.21 -13.80 18.56
C GLY A 263 -6.65 -14.96 17.72
N LEU A 264 -6.45 -14.75 16.42
CA LEU A 264 -5.87 -15.75 15.51
C LEU A 264 -4.45 -16.14 15.93
N VAL A 265 -3.60 -15.17 16.24
CA VAL A 265 -2.24 -15.42 16.73
C VAL A 265 -2.26 -15.99 18.15
N GLY A 266 -3.12 -15.50 19.03
CA GLY A 266 -3.28 -15.97 20.40
C GLY A 266 -3.78 -17.43 20.49
N SER A 267 -4.53 -17.89 19.48
CA SER A 267 -4.95 -19.31 19.37
C SER A 267 -3.79 -20.28 19.14
N ARG A 268 -2.60 -19.75 18.77
CA ARG A 268 -1.40 -20.52 18.38
C ARG A 268 -1.56 -21.38 17.12
N LEU A 269 -2.66 -21.23 16.39
CA LEU A 269 -2.85 -21.87 15.09
C LEU A 269 -2.03 -21.16 14.00
N TYR A 270 -1.72 -19.88 14.20
CA TYR A 270 -0.97 -19.05 13.28
C TYR A 270 0.28 -18.46 13.93
N PRO A 271 1.40 -18.31 13.20
CA PRO A 271 2.58 -17.64 13.73
C PRO A 271 2.30 -16.17 14.02
N GLY A 272 3.04 -15.59 14.99
CA GLY A 272 2.88 -14.17 15.36
C GLY A 272 3.33 -13.22 14.28
N SER A 273 4.32 -13.60 13.47
CA SER A 273 4.88 -12.76 12.41
C SER A 273 4.00 -12.72 11.17
N MET A 274 3.80 -11.52 10.62
CA MET A 274 3.11 -11.31 9.34
C MET A 274 4.07 -11.32 8.15
N VAL A 275 5.35 -11.60 8.37
CA VAL A 275 6.37 -11.81 7.33
C VAL A 275 7.03 -13.18 7.53
N GLY A 276 7.72 -13.67 6.49
CA GLY A 276 8.48 -14.92 6.59
C GLY A 276 9.64 -14.80 7.58
N VAL A 277 9.77 -15.78 8.47
CA VAL A 277 10.89 -15.92 9.38
C VAL A 277 11.65 -17.18 8.99
N PRO A 278 12.93 -17.10 8.63
CA PRO A 278 13.72 -18.26 8.28
C PRO A 278 13.79 -19.27 9.43
N GLY A 279 13.41 -20.52 9.15
CA GLY A 279 13.34 -21.59 10.13
C GLY A 279 11.94 -21.89 10.66
N ASP A 280 10.96 -21.01 10.44
CA ASP A 280 9.55 -21.30 10.77
C ASP A 280 8.96 -22.34 9.82
N LYS A 281 8.10 -23.22 10.36
CA LYS A 281 7.43 -24.27 9.58
C LYS A 281 6.50 -23.70 8.50
N PHE A 282 5.88 -22.55 8.78
CA PHE A 282 5.03 -21.82 7.82
C PHE A 282 4.98 -20.34 8.16
N SER A 283 4.53 -19.54 7.19
CA SER A 283 4.42 -18.09 7.28
C SER A 283 2.99 -17.66 7.03
N ASN A 284 2.57 -16.54 7.65
CA ASN A 284 1.29 -15.90 7.33
C ASN A 284 1.30 -15.19 5.97
N MET A 285 2.46 -14.99 5.34
CA MET A 285 2.60 -14.25 4.10
C MET A 285 2.77 -15.13 2.86
N ALA A 286 3.43 -16.28 2.98
CA ALA A 286 3.80 -17.12 1.83
C ALA A 286 3.71 -18.63 2.16
N PRO A 287 2.61 -19.30 1.83
CA PRO A 287 1.33 -18.78 1.34
C PRO A 287 0.57 -17.98 2.40
N PRO A 288 -0.16 -16.92 1.99
CA PRO A 288 -0.86 -16.06 2.92
C PRO A 288 -2.04 -16.79 3.59
N THR A 289 -2.35 -16.34 4.80
CA THR A 289 -3.43 -16.88 5.62
C THR A 289 -4.50 -15.82 5.88
N ILE A 290 -5.60 -16.19 6.53
CA ILE A 290 -6.65 -15.27 6.97
C ILE A 290 -6.11 -14.14 7.86
N CYS A 291 -4.98 -14.34 8.54
CA CYS A 291 -4.32 -13.29 9.33
C CYS A 291 -3.98 -12.04 8.49
N ILE A 292 -3.67 -12.21 7.21
CA ILE A 292 -3.39 -11.10 6.29
C ILE A 292 -4.66 -10.27 6.03
N LEU A 293 -5.85 -10.89 5.98
CA LEU A 293 -7.12 -10.15 5.83
C LEU A 293 -7.49 -9.41 7.12
N ALA A 294 -7.25 -10.01 8.29
CA ALA A 294 -7.41 -9.34 9.58
C ALA A 294 -6.44 -8.15 9.71
N LEU A 295 -5.19 -8.32 9.28
CA LEU A 295 -4.19 -7.26 9.21
C LEU A 295 -4.63 -6.12 8.26
N LEU A 296 -5.12 -6.45 7.06
CA LEU A 296 -5.67 -5.45 6.16
C LEU A 296 -6.78 -4.64 6.80
N MET A 297 -7.71 -5.32 7.44
CA MET A 297 -8.85 -4.65 8.10
C MET A 297 -8.36 -3.66 9.17
N PHE A 298 -7.38 -4.05 9.99
CA PHE A 298 -6.72 -3.17 10.94
C PHE A 298 -6.05 -1.97 10.24
N GLN A 299 -5.20 -2.22 9.25
CA GLN A 299 -4.43 -1.18 8.56
C GLN A 299 -5.30 -0.25 7.72
N ALA A 300 -6.35 -0.76 7.06
CA ALA A 300 -7.30 0.06 6.32
C ALA A 300 -8.09 0.99 7.27
N GLY A 301 -8.51 0.48 8.43
CA GLY A 301 -9.12 1.31 9.47
C GLY A 301 -8.20 2.44 9.93
N VAL A 302 -6.93 2.13 10.21
CA VAL A 302 -5.91 3.14 10.57
C VAL A 302 -5.72 4.16 9.43
N ALA A 303 -5.61 3.69 8.18
CA ALA A 303 -5.43 4.57 7.01
C ALA A 303 -6.61 5.54 6.85
N LEU A 304 -7.85 5.05 6.97
CA LEU A 304 -9.06 5.89 6.92
C LEU A 304 -9.08 6.93 8.04
N LEU A 305 -8.66 6.57 9.25
CA LEU A 305 -8.59 7.51 10.40
C LEU A 305 -7.53 8.59 10.21
N LEU A 306 -6.40 8.24 9.59
CA LEU A 306 -5.29 9.16 9.31
C LEU A 306 -5.53 10.03 8.07
N ARG A 307 -6.44 9.64 7.18
CA ARG A 307 -6.69 10.32 5.90
C ARG A 307 -6.88 11.84 6.03
N PRO A 308 -7.75 12.36 6.92
CA PRO A 308 -7.96 13.81 7.02
C PRO A 308 -6.68 14.56 7.39
N TRP A 309 -5.94 14.05 8.37
CA TRP A 309 -4.68 14.64 8.81
C TRP A 309 -3.61 14.62 7.71
N VAL A 310 -3.46 13.50 6.97
CA VAL A 310 -2.50 13.40 5.87
C VAL A 310 -2.86 14.38 4.75
N LEU A 311 -4.14 14.48 4.38
CA LEU A 311 -4.59 15.42 3.35
C LEU A 311 -4.29 16.86 3.75
N GLU A 312 -4.62 17.26 4.98
CA GLU A 312 -4.29 18.57 5.52
C GLU A 312 -2.77 18.86 5.41
N ARG A 313 -1.92 17.88 5.76
CA ARG A 313 -0.46 18.04 5.64
C ARG A 313 0.01 18.14 4.19
N LEU A 314 -0.59 17.40 3.27
CA LEU A 314 -0.27 17.49 1.84
C LEU A 314 -0.73 18.80 1.21
N GLU A 315 -1.77 19.46 1.76
CA GLU A 315 -2.28 20.74 1.31
C GLU A 315 -1.49 21.92 1.91
N THR A 316 -1.22 21.87 3.20
CA THR A 316 -0.61 23.01 3.93
C THR A 316 0.91 23.02 3.87
N SER A 317 1.56 21.88 3.63
CA SER A 317 3.03 21.76 3.63
C SER A 317 3.60 21.40 2.26
N LYS A 318 4.26 22.37 1.60
CA LYS A 318 4.99 22.13 0.35
C LYS A 318 6.03 21.00 0.48
N ARG A 319 6.67 20.88 1.65
CA ARG A 319 7.66 19.79 1.89
C ARG A 319 7.00 18.42 1.82
N TRP A 320 5.87 18.23 2.49
CA TRP A 320 5.12 16.97 2.46
C TRP A 320 4.63 16.63 1.06
N ALA A 321 4.03 17.59 0.38
CA ALA A 321 3.55 17.43 -1.00
C ALA A 321 4.69 17.03 -1.95
N THR A 322 5.81 17.78 -1.94
CA THR A 322 6.95 17.50 -2.81
C THR A 322 7.61 16.15 -2.48
N THR A 323 7.79 15.82 -1.19
CA THR A 323 8.37 14.53 -0.78
C THR A 323 7.52 13.37 -1.24
N SER A 324 6.20 13.43 -1.01
CA SER A 324 5.25 12.40 -1.47
C SER A 324 5.29 12.24 -3.00
N GLU A 325 5.32 13.33 -3.74
CA GLU A 325 5.41 13.33 -5.20
C GLU A 325 6.73 12.70 -5.68
N VAL A 326 7.86 13.09 -5.10
CA VAL A 326 9.19 12.54 -5.44
C VAL A 326 9.22 11.04 -5.18
N ILE A 327 8.81 10.58 -3.99
CA ILE A 327 8.80 9.15 -3.66
C ILE A 327 7.88 8.39 -4.63
N ASN A 328 6.67 8.91 -4.90
CA ASN A 328 5.74 8.27 -5.84
C ASN A 328 6.29 8.23 -7.27
N ARG A 329 7.00 9.27 -7.69
CA ARG A 329 7.65 9.34 -9.00
C ARG A 329 8.73 8.27 -9.17
N PHE A 330 9.55 8.06 -8.14
CA PHE A 330 10.65 7.10 -8.15
C PHE A 330 10.27 5.73 -7.58
N SER A 331 9.00 5.51 -7.22
CA SER A 331 8.54 4.31 -6.53
C SER A 331 8.88 3.01 -7.27
N LEU A 332 8.61 2.94 -8.57
CA LEU A 332 8.89 1.73 -9.36
C LEU A 332 10.40 1.44 -9.50
N PRO A 333 11.26 2.39 -9.93
CA PRO A 333 12.69 2.12 -10.00
C PRO A 333 13.30 1.84 -8.61
N LEU A 334 12.86 2.53 -7.56
CA LEU A 334 13.32 2.24 -6.20
C LEU A 334 12.97 0.79 -5.79
N PHE A 335 11.73 0.36 -6.03
CA PHE A 335 11.32 -1.02 -5.75
C PHE A 335 12.11 -2.04 -6.58
N LEU A 336 12.37 -1.78 -7.85
CA LEU A 336 13.10 -2.72 -8.72
C LEU A 336 14.55 -2.90 -8.29
N PHE A 337 15.21 -1.80 -7.92
CA PHE A 337 16.67 -1.81 -7.71
C PHE A 337 17.11 -1.86 -6.23
N HIS A 338 16.19 -1.73 -5.24
CA HIS A 338 16.58 -1.71 -3.83
C HIS A 338 17.33 -2.96 -3.38
N SER A 339 16.94 -4.15 -3.87
CA SER A 339 17.61 -5.42 -3.54
C SER A 339 18.97 -5.54 -4.23
N THR A 340 19.10 -5.00 -5.44
CA THR A 340 20.39 -4.90 -6.12
C THR A 340 21.36 -4.02 -5.33
N GLY A 341 20.92 -2.82 -4.92
CA GLY A 341 21.74 -1.93 -4.10
C GLY A 341 22.11 -2.52 -2.75
N MET A 342 21.16 -3.23 -2.11
CA MET A 342 21.44 -3.96 -0.85
C MET A 342 22.48 -5.07 -1.05
N ALA A 343 22.37 -5.85 -2.12
CA ALA A 343 23.30 -6.92 -2.42
C ALA A 343 24.72 -6.38 -2.72
N LEU A 344 24.82 -5.28 -3.48
CA LEU A 344 26.09 -4.62 -3.76
C LEU A 344 26.73 -4.05 -2.48
N TYR A 345 25.94 -3.41 -1.62
CA TYR A 345 26.44 -2.94 -0.33
C TYR A 345 26.91 -4.09 0.55
N ALA A 346 26.16 -5.20 0.62
CA ALA A 346 26.56 -6.37 1.40
C ALA A 346 27.83 -7.02 0.82
N ALA A 347 27.98 -7.13 -0.49
CA ALA A 347 29.17 -7.62 -1.14
C ALA A 347 30.38 -6.71 -0.88
N PHE A 348 30.20 -5.39 -1.00
CA PHE A 348 31.25 -4.41 -0.64
C PHE A 348 31.69 -4.56 0.80
N GLY A 349 30.74 -4.67 1.73
CA GLY A 349 31.02 -4.88 3.17
C GLY A 349 31.84 -6.16 3.40
N TYR A 350 31.48 -7.25 2.75
CA TYR A 350 32.15 -8.55 2.91
C TYR A 350 33.54 -8.61 2.23
N PHE A 351 33.61 -8.27 0.94
CA PHE A 351 34.84 -8.47 0.16
C PHE A 351 35.86 -7.34 0.30
N VAL A 352 35.41 -6.09 0.53
CA VAL A 352 36.29 -4.92 0.58
C VAL A 352 36.56 -4.47 2.00
N MET A 353 35.51 -4.37 2.83
CA MET A 353 35.66 -3.94 4.22
C MET A 353 35.95 -5.09 5.18
N HIS A 354 35.93 -6.34 4.72
CA HIS A 354 36.11 -7.55 5.53
C HIS A 354 35.18 -7.63 6.76
N ASN A 355 34.03 -7.00 6.64
CA ASN A 355 33.02 -6.95 7.71
C ASN A 355 32.16 -8.21 7.66
N GLN A 356 32.37 -9.12 8.62
CA GLN A 356 31.52 -10.29 8.78
C GLN A 356 30.21 -9.87 9.46
N GLN A 357 29.10 -10.08 8.80
CA GLN A 357 27.78 -9.79 9.37
C GLN A 357 27.49 -10.73 10.55
N VAL A 358 27.01 -10.13 11.64
CA VAL A 358 26.68 -10.84 12.88
C VAL A 358 25.50 -11.78 12.63
N ARG A 359 25.59 -13.01 13.11
CA ARG A 359 24.53 -14.02 12.95
C ARG A 359 23.28 -13.73 13.79
N ARG A 360 23.45 -13.02 14.90
CA ARG A 360 22.37 -12.62 15.82
C ARG A 360 22.46 -11.13 16.11
N PRO A 361 21.35 -10.38 16.12
CA PRO A 361 21.37 -8.97 16.46
C PRO A 361 21.70 -8.79 17.96
N ASP A 362 22.71 -8.00 18.20
CA ASP A 362 23.10 -7.48 19.52
C ASP A 362 22.90 -5.97 19.59
N ALA A 363 23.36 -5.32 20.66
CA ALA A 363 23.22 -3.89 20.83
C ALA A 363 23.97 -3.10 19.75
N GLU A 364 25.18 -3.52 19.38
CA GLU A 364 25.98 -2.89 18.34
C GLU A 364 25.27 -3.01 16.97
N TRP A 365 24.72 -4.17 16.66
CA TRP A 365 23.93 -4.37 15.45
C TRP A 365 22.76 -3.38 15.36
N TRP A 366 22.03 -3.17 16.44
CA TRP A 366 20.92 -2.22 16.47
C TRP A 366 21.38 -0.77 16.31
N LEU A 367 22.50 -0.38 16.92
CA LEU A 367 23.07 0.97 16.81
C LEU A 367 23.56 1.28 15.38
N THR A 368 23.96 0.27 14.62
CA THR A 368 24.42 0.44 13.23
C THR A 368 23.30 0.49 12.20
N ARG A 369 22.01 0.35 12.58
CA ARG A 369 20.90 0.34 11.61
C ARG A 369 20.74 1.61 10.78
N PRO A 370 21.02 2.83 11.25
CA PRO A 370 21.03 4.01 10.37
C PRO A 370 22.03 3.87 9.21
N ILE A 371 23.21 3.30 9.43
CA ILE A 371 24.22 3.04 8.39
C ILE A 371 23.72 1.94 7.44
N ALA A 372 23.06 0.91 7.96
CA ALA A 372 22.45 -0.17 7.18
C ALA A 372 21.33 0.34 6.25
N PHE A 373 20.73 1.48 6.52
CA PHE A 373 19.81 2.17 5.61
C PHE A 373 20.56 3.00 4.55
N LEU A 374 21.56 3.79 4.98
CA LEU A 374 22.30 4.70 4.10
C LEU A 374 23.21 3.96 3.12
N GLY A 375 23.84 2.86 3.55
CA GLY A 375 24.72 2.08 2.69
C GLY A 375 24.04 1.58 1.41
N PRO A 376 22.96 0.79 1.49
CA PRO A 376 22.21 0.37 0.30
C PRO A 376 21.68 1.53 -0.53
N LEU A 377 21.30 2.65 0.10
CA LEU A 377 20.84 3.86 -0.59
C LEU A 377 21.93 4.40 -1.52
N LEU A 378 23.18 4.51 -1.05
CA LEU A 378 24.31 5.00 -1.83
C LEU A 378 24.58 4.13 -3.09
N PHE A 379 24.36 2.82 -3.01
CA PHE A 379 24.48 1.93 -4.15
C PHE A 379 23.24 1.96 -5.06
N THR A 380 22.05 2.17 -4.51
CA THR A 380 20.79 2.16 -5.28
C THR A 380 20.61 3.44 -6.11
N LEU A 381 20.98 4.61 -5.57
CA LEU A 381 20.79 5.90 -6.25
C LEU A 381 21.52 5.98 -7.61
N PRO A 382 22.82 5.60 -7.75
CA PRO A 382 23.48 5.57 -9.05
C PRO A 382 22.79 4.64 -10.06
N ILE A 383 22.30 3.48 -9.60
CA ILE A 383 21.59 2.52 -10.47
C ILE A 383 20.29 3.14 -10.97
N ILE A 384 19.52 3.78 -10.10
CA ILE A 384 18.29 4.48 -10.49
C ILE A 384 18.62 5.59 -11.48
N PHE A 385 19.70 6.34 -11.25
CA PHE A 385 20.11 7.42 -12.12
C PHE A 385 20.52 6.93 -13.52
N LEU A 386 21.25 5.83 -13.61
CA LEU A 386 21.76 5.29 -14.86
C LEU A 386 20.72 4.45 -15.62
N LEU A 387 20.03 3.54 -14.92
CA LEU A 387 19.12 2.56 -15.52
C LEU A 387 17.65 2.86 -15.27
N GLY A 388 17.33 3.52 -14.15
CA GLY A 388 15.97 3.75 -13.71
C GLY A 388 15.27 4.94 -14.36
N ARG A 389 15.99 5.83 -15.06
CA ARG A 389 15.42 7.06 -15.64
C ARG A 389 14.25 6.83 -16.59
N SER A 390 14.31 5.75 -17.38
CA SER A 390 13.25 5.37 -18.32
C SER A 390 11.96 4.92 -17.64
N TYR A 391 12.04 4.55 -16.37
CA TYR A 391 10.89 4.07 -15.56
C TYR A 391 10.34 5.14 -14.62
N VAL A 392 10.96 6.31 -14.58
CA VAL A 392 10.50 7.44 -13.77
C VAL A 392 9.24 8.02 -14.37
N LYS A 393 8.18 8.17 -13.58
CA LYS A 393 6.96 8.80 -14.01
C LYS A 393 7.22 10.24 -14.44
N LYS A 394 6.72 10.64 -15.61
CA LYS A 394 6.77 12.05 -16.03
C LYS A 394 5.92 12.90 -15.08
N PRO A 395 6.35 14.14 -14.77
CA PRO A 395 5.49 15.08 -14.05
C PRO A 395 4.15 15.26 -14.78
N PRO A 396 3.04 15.50 -14.07
CA PRO A 396 1.81 15.91 -14.71
C PRO A 396 2.11 17.15 -15.55
N ALA A 397 1.59 17.22 -16.78
CA ALA A 397 1.70 18.43 -17.60
C ALA A 397 1.11 19.59 -16.80
N SER A 398 1.86 20.69 -16.70
CA SER A 398 1.34 21.93 -16.13
C SER A 398 0.07 22.29 -16.90
N PRO A 399 -1.02 22.73 -16.24
CA PRO A 399 -2.16 23.25 -16.96
C PRO A 399 -1.65 24.32 -17.90
N THR A 400 -1.76 24.09 -19.21
CA THR A 400 -1.48 25.09 -20.21
C THR A 400 -2.39 26.26 -19.88
N SER A 401 -1.82 27.41 -19.56
CA SER A 401 -2.56 28.68 -19.49
C SER A 401 -3.38 28.74 -20.78
N GLY A 402 -4.72 28.67 -20.63
CA GLY A 402 -5.62 28.79 -21.77
C GLY A 402 -5.26 30.06 -22.55
N PRO A 403 -5.56 30.10 -23.86
CA PRO A 403 -5.30 31.30 -24.65
C PRO A 403 -5.94 32.48 -23.93
N PRO A 404 -5.27 33.64 -23.93
CA PRO A 404 -5.80 34.86 -23.31
C PRO A 404 -7.22 35.08 -23.85
N VAL A 405 -8.18 35.22 -22.93
CA VAL A 405 -9.55 35.59 -23.28
C VAL A 405 -9.45 36.89 -24.04
N ALA A 406 -9.77 36.84 -25.34
CA ALA A 406 -9.82 38.01 -26.18
C ALA A 406 -10.81 39.01 -25.54
N SER A 407 -10.31 40.15 -25.11
CA SER A 407 -11.14 41.26 -24.65
C SER A 407 -12.10 41.64 -25.78
N GLY A 408 -13.38 41.35 -25.57
CA GLY A 408 -14.44 41.72 -26.50
C GLY A 408 -14.45 43.22 -26.73
N PRO A 409 -14.92 43.68 -27.91
CA PRO A 409 -14.95 45.09 -28.28
C PRO A 409 -15.82 45.89 -27.30
N THR A 410 -15.25 46.94 -26.74
CA THR A 410 -15.97 47.96 -25.97
C THR A 410 -16.98 48.63 -26.88
N THR A 411 -18.25 48.49 -26.65
CA THR A 411 -19.33 49.26 -27.28
C THR A 411 -19.17 50.74 -26.90
N PRO A 412 -19.17 51.69 -27.85
CA PRO A 412 -19.19 53.11 -27.53
C PRO A 412 -20.56 53.52 -27.01
N THR A 413 -20.59 54.28 -25.93
CA THR A 413 -21.78 54.92 -25.36
C THR A 413 -22.24 56.03 -26.32
N PRO A 414 -23.55 56.11 -26.66
CA PRO A 414 -24.03 57.23 -27.45
C PRO A 414 -24.15 58.51 -26.59
N ALA A 415 -23.85 59.63 -27.23
CA ALA A 415 -23.95 60.98 -26.69
C ALA A 415 -25.38 61.45 -26.45
#